data_e3a0f7c9c74dc4f1ef2a11a0519987b1
#
_entry.id   e3a0f7c9c74dc4f1ef2a11a0519987b1
#
_cell.length_a   1.000
_cell.length_b   1.000
_cell.length_c   1.000
_cell.angle_alpha   90.00
_cell.angle_beta   90.00
_cell.angle_gamma   90.00
#
_symmetry.space_group_name_H-M   'P 1'
#
loop_
_entity.id
_entity.type
_entity.pdbx_description
1 polymer ?
#
loop_
_entity_poly.entity_id
_entity_poly.type
_entity_poly.pdbx_seq_one_letter_code
_entity_poly.pdbx_strand_id
1 'polypeptide(L)'
;MKRKAIIFPYNAECASLVRNRELLLNHEIVACVSPIGYGLQGKDAAYAYGGENTGIVISDKKISEINFDDLLVCESSSDFDTFIMPQVKLAAECGKNVIFLYNISQQQKKEAEETCKKKNVKCVVLTNRRMDTDKLFEHEIIPLSVPVVFVASVIENTNKFDVQLGLRKFLQEEGYKVSQIGTKEYCELFGFHAIPEFMYANQLSEADKIVCLLYTSPS
;
A
#
# COMPACT_ATOMS: atom_id res chain seq x y z
N MET A 1 -19.97 -3.49 -2.75
CA MET A 1 -19.81 -2.80 -1.45
C MET A 1 -18.35 -2.86 -1.07
N LYS A 2 -17.71 -1.72 -0.75
CA LYS A 2 -16.32 -1.70 -0.30
C LYS A 2 -16.21 -2.37 1.08
N ARG A 3 -15.09 -3.04 1.35
CA ARG A 3 -14.77 -3.65 2.64
C ARG A 3 -14.26 -2.57 3.60
N LYS A 4 -14.72 -2.58 4.84
CA LYS A 4 -14.23 -1.64 5.85
C LYS A 4 -12.82 -1.99 6.26
N ALA A 5 -11.93 -1.02 6.24
CA ALA A 5 -10.53 -1.21 6.59
C ALA A 5 -10.07 -0.21 7.65
N ILE A 6 -9.18 -0.67 8.52
CA ILE A 6 -8.42 0.18 9.44
C ILE A 6 -6.95 0.15 9.08
N ILE A 7 -6.26 1.25 9.31
CA ILE A 7 -4.82 1.39 9.08
C ILE A 7 -4.08 1.33 10.41
N PHE A 8 -3.08 0.43 10.52
CA PHE A 8 -2.22 0.28 11.70
C PHE A 8 -0.79 -0.15 11.30
N PRO A 9 0.25 0.39 11.92
CA PRO A 9 0.25 1.66 12.65
C PRO A 9 0.12 2.84 11.69
N TYR A 10 -0.77 3.78 11.97
CA TYR A 10 -0.92 4.95 11.13
C TYR A 10 0.24 5.92 11.35
N ASN A 11 0.84 6.35 10.24
CA ASN A 11 1.94 7.31 10.20
C ASN A 11 1.98 8.03 8.84
N ALA A 12 2.98 8.87 8.60
CA ALA A 12 3.12 9.63 7.36
C ALA A 12 3.24 8.76 6.09
N GLU A 13 3.83 7.55 6.19
CA GLU A 13 4.00 6.63 5.05
C GLU A 13 2.66 6.18 4.44
N CYS A 14 1.62 6.08 5.26
CA CYS A 14 0.28 5.68 4.84
C CYS A 14 -0.67 6.85 4.58
N ALA A 15 -0.20 8.08 4.72
CA ALA A 15 -1.04 9.28 4.61
C ALA A 15 -1.78 9.37 3.28
N SER A 16 -1.13 8.95 2.19
CA SER A 16 -1.75 8.95 0.85
C SER A 16 -2.97 8.05 0.74
N LEU A 17 -3.06 6.96 1.53
CA LEU A 17 -4.26 6.11 1.59
C LEU A 17 -5.47 6.86 2.15
N VAL A 18 -5.25 7.72 3.13
CA VAL A 18 -6.32 8.51 3.76
C VAL A 18 -6.69 9.70 2.89
N ARG A 19 -5.69 10.40 2.35
CA ARG A 19 -5.93 11.56 1.46
C ARG A 19 -6.72 11.19 0.20
N ASN A 20 -6.45 10.01 -0.36
CA ASN A 20 -7.06 9.55 -1.61
C ASN A 20 -8.01 8.36 -1.40
N ARG A 21 -8.61 8.25 -0.20
CA ARG A 21 -9.45 7.11 0.17
C ARG A 21 -10.63 6.84 -0.75
N GLU A 22 -11.14 7.89 -1.41
CA GLU A 22 -12.23 7.77 -2.38
C GLU A 22 -11.81 6.98 -3.63
N LEU A 23 -10.51 7.00 -3.98
CA LEU A 23 -9.94 6.30 -5.13
C LEU A 23 -9.59 4.84 -4.85
N LEU A 24 -9.65 4.39 -3.60
CA LEU A 24 -9.46 2.98 -3.26
C LEU A 24 -10.54 2.12 -3.91
N LEU A 25 -10.15 1.03 -4.57
CA LEU A 25 -11.09 0.19 -5.32
C LEU A 25 -12.04 -0.58 -4.41
N ASN A 26 -11.49 -1.31 -3.45
CA ASN A 26 -12.21 -2.32 -2.69
C ASN A 26 -12.33 -2.01 -1.20
N HIS A 27 -11.71 -0.92 -0.72
CA HIS A 27 -11.67 -0.60 0.69
C HIS A 27 -12.27 0.78 1.00
N GLU A 28 -12.88 0.87 2.17
CA GLU A 28 -13.34 2.09 2.82
C GLU A 28 -12.55 2.23 4.12
N ILE A 29 -11.75 3.28 4.26
CA ILE A 29 -10.99 3.53 5.49
C ILE A 29 -11.94 4.08 6.54
N VAL A 30 -12.19 3.31 7.59
CA VAL A 30 -13.10 3.68 8.68
C VAL A 30 -12.40 4.21 9.92
N ALA A 31 -11.12 3.88 10.10
CA ALA A 31 -10.30 4.41 11.19
C ALA A 31 -8.81 4.29 10.88
N CYS A 32 -8.03 5.17 11.52
CA CYS A 32 -6.58 5.07 11.65
C CYS A 32 -6.25 4.79 13.11
N VAL A 33 -5.32 3.89 13.37
CA VAL A 33 -4.89 3.53 14.72
C VAL A 33 -3.38 3.70 14.84
N SER A 34 -2.94 4.45 15.83
CA SER A 34 -1.52 4.66 16.11
C SER A 34 -1.13 4.08 17.46
N PRO A 35 0.08 3.49 17.59
CA PRO A 35 0.59 3.05 18.87
C PRO A 35 0.66 4.19 19.89
N ILE A 36 0.52 3.85 21.16
CA ILE A 36 0.73 4.79 22.26
C ILE A 36 2.19 5.31 22.18
N GLY A 37 2.36 6.60 22.32
CA GLY A 37 3.68 7.24 22.25
C GLY A 37 4.00 7.94 20.92
N TYR A 38 3.24 7.68 19.85
CA TYR A 38 3.40 8.41 18.58
C TYR A 38 2.85 9.84 18.61
N GLY A 39 2.08 10.20 19.65
CA GLY A 39 1.51 11.53 19.84
C GLY A 39 0.43 11.92 18.82
N LEU A 40 -0.13 10.93 18.12
CA LEU A 40 -1.11 11.15 17.06
C LEU A 40 -2.55 10.89 17.50
N GLN A 41 -2.77 10.17 18.61
CA GLN A 41 -4.11 9.80 19.06
C GLN A 41 -5.00 11.04 19.33
N GLY A 42 -6.27 10.94 18.98
CA GLY A 42 -7.27 12.00 19.14
C GLY A 42 -7.14 13.14 18.12
N LYS A 43 -6.12 13.11 17.25
CA LYS A 43 -5.93 14.11 16.20
C LYS A 43 -6.55 13.64 14.88
N ASP A 44 -6.87 14.58 13.98
CA ASP A 44 -7.22 14.23 12.60
C ASP A 44 -6.04 13.55 11.91
N ALA A 45 -6.31 12.61 11.02
CA ALA A 45 -5.27 11.87 10.30
C ALA A 45 -4.35 12.80 9.48
N ALA A 46 -4.83 13.98 9.05
CA ALA A 46 -4.01 15.00 8.41
C ALA A 46 -2.83 15.47 9.26
N TYR A 47 -2.91 15.34 10.58
CA TYR A 47 -1.83 15.79 11.48
C TYR A 47 -0.50 15.07 11.23
N ALA A 48 -0.53 13.84 10.73
CA ALA A 48 0.69 13.08 10.43
C ALA A 48 1.52 13.66 9.27
N TYR A 49 0.92 14.45 8.39
CA TYR A 49 1.56 14.94 7.16
C TYR A 49 1.27 16.42 6.84
N GLY A 50 0.40 17.07 7.60
CA GLY A 50 -0.11 18.42 7.30
C GLY A 50 -1.18 18.42 6.21
N GLY A 51 -1.86 19.54 6.03
CA GLY A 51 -2.90 19.70 5.01
C GLY A 51 -4.30 19.84 5.61
N GLU A 52 -5.32 19.73 4.76
CA GLU A 52 -6.71 19.86 5.17
C GLU A 52 -7.19 18.66 5.98
N ASN A 53 -8.09 18.89 6.92
CA ASN A 53 -8.67 17.85 7.75
C ASN A 53 -9.36 16.77 6.89
N THR A 54 -9.10 15.53 7.21
CA THR A 54 -9.67 14.37 6.52
C THR A 54 -11.03 13.95 7.10
N GLY A 55 -11.36 14.39 8.31
CA GLY A 55 -12.51 13.93 9.07
C GLY A 55 -12.32 12.52 9.68
N ILE A 56 -11.12 11.92 9.54
CA ILE A 56 -10.79 10.65 10.18
C ILE A 56 -9.93 10.94 11.40
N VAL A 57 -10.46 10.63 12.58
CA VAL A 57 -9.73 10.77 13.84
C VAL A 57 -8.86 9.53 14.06
N ILE A 58 -7.60 9.75 14.43
CA ILE A 58 -6.69 8.67 14.81
C ILE A 58 -7.13 8.13 16.16
N SER A 59 -7.57 6.87 16.14
CA SER A 59 -8.18 6.22 17.30
C SER A 59 -7.14 5.82 18.34
N ASP A 60 -7.51 5.96 19.58
CA ASP A 60 -6.84 5.39 20.76
C ASP A 60 -7.46 4.06 21.20
N LYS A 61 -8.56 3.66 20.57
CA LYS A 61 -9.25 2.40 20.84
C LYS A 61 -8.41 1.21 20.43
N LYS A 62 -8.59 0.10 21.14
CA LYS A 62 -8.08 -1.18 20.67
C LYS A 62 -8.75 -1.56 19.36
N ILE A 63 -8.01 -2.18 18.45
CA ILE A 63 -8.59 -2.58 17.14
C ILE A 63 -9.80 -3.51 17.31
N SER A 64 -9.86 -4.32 18.38
CA SER A 64 -10.99 -5.19 18.68
C SER A 64 -12.32 -4.45 18.97
N GLU A 65 -12.26 -3.15 19.28
CA GLU A 65 -13.41 -2.31 19.57
C GLU A 65 -13.95 -1.59 18.31
N ILE A 66 -13.24 -1.73 17.18
CA ILE A 66 -13.58 -1.07 15.93
C ILE A 66 -14.23 -2.10 14.99
N ASN A 67 -15.30 -1.69 14.33
CA ASN A 67 -15.96 -2.55 13.35
C ASN A 67 -15.31 -2.40 11.97
N PHE A 68 -14.54 -3.41 11.53
CA PHE A 68 -13.85 -3.45 10.25
C PHE A 68 -13.81 -4.87 9.68
N ASP A 69 -13.35 -5.04 8.45
CA ASP A 69 -13.16 -6.32 7.76
C ASP A 69 -11.68 -6.66 7.56
N ASP A 70 -10.87 -5.65 7.26
CA ASP A 70 -9.46 -5.81 6.90
C ASP A 70 -8.56 -4.88 7.72
N LEU A 71 -7.48 -5.44 8.29
CA LEU A 71 -6.39 -4.68 8.91
C LEU A 71 -5.33 -4.40 7.84
N LEU A 72 -5.14 -3.13 7.51
CA LEU A 72 -4.05 -2.67 6.63
C LEU A 72 -2.84 -2.34 7.49
N VAL A 73 -1.79 -3.15 7.39
CA VAL A 73 -0.56 -2.98 8.17
C VAL A 73 0.43 -2.14 7.37
N CYS A 74 0.75 -0.96 7.91
CA CYS A 74 1.69 -0.03 7.30
C CYS A 74 3.12 -0.27 7.74
N GLU A 75 4.06 0.13 6.89
CA GLU A 75 5.47 0.20 7.23
C GLU A 75 5.69 1.13 8.44
N SER A 76 6.55 0.70 9.34
CA SER A 76 6.85 1.40 10.57
C SER A 76 8.23 1.03 11.07
N SER A 77 8.90 1.97 11.74
CA SER A 77 10.11 1.71 12.51
C SER A 77 9.85 0.94 13.81
N SER A 78 8.59 0.66 14.13
CA SER A 78 8.22 -0.14 15.31
C SER A 78 8.68 -1.58 15.16
N ASP A 79 9.12 -2.17 16.27
CA ASP A 79 9.49 -3.57 16.32
C ASP A 79 8.31 -4.48 15.93
N PHE A 80 8.56 -5.40 15.01
CA PHE A 80 7.53 -6.27 14.45
C PHE A 80 6.90 -7.17 15.51
N ASP A 81 7.73 -7.78 16.35
CA ASP A 81 7.28 -8.82 17.29
C ASP A 81 6.51 -8.23 18.47
N THR A 82 6.92 -7.04 18.93
CA THR A 82 6.32 -6.38 20.10
C THR A 82 5.15 -5.46 19.76
N PHE A 83 5.07 -4.92 18.53
CA PHE A 83 4.04 -3.95 18.17
C PHE A 83 3.11 -4.43 17.05
N ILE A 84 3.67 -5.00 15.99
CA ILE A 84 2.87 -5.38 14.82
C ILE A 84 2.19 -6.72 15.04
N MET A 85 2.94 -7.74 15.40
CA MET A 85 2.44 -9.11 15.51
C MET A 85 1.32 -9.29 16.55
N PRO A 86 1.33 -8.61 17.71
CA PRO A 86 0.19 -8.63 18.64
C PRO A 86 -1.11 -8.11 18.02
N GLN A 87 -1.06 -7.09 17.17
CA GLN A 87 -2.25 -6.57 16.50
C GLN A 87 -2.72 -7.50 15.36
N VAL A 88 -1.80 -8.15 14.67
CA VAL A 88 -2.11 -9.21 13.69
C VAL A 88 -2.83 -10.38 14.39
N LYS A 89 -2.34 -10.84 15.54
CA LYS A 89 -2.98 -11.88 16.35
C LYS A 89 -4.38 -11.47 16.79
N LEU A 90 -4.52 -10.25 17.30
CA LEU A 90 -5.81 -9.71 17.74
C LEU A 90 -6.81 -9.58 16.59
N ALA A 91 -6.39 -9.07 15.43
CA ALA A 91 -7.24 -9.00 14.25
C ALA A 91 -7.70 -10.39 13.80
N ALA A 92 -6.80 -11.35 13.75
CA ALA A 92 -7.12 -12.74 13.39
C ALA A 92 -8.10 -13.38 14.40
N GLU A 93 -7.94 -13.13 15.71
CA GLU A 93 -8.87 -13.58 16.76
C GLU A 93 -10.27 -12.98 16.61
N CYS A 94 -10.34 -11.74 16.12
CA CYS A 94 -11.60 -11.08 15.78
C CYS A 94 -12.19 -11.51 14.42
N GLY A 95 -11.58 -12.48 13.73
CA GLY A 95 -12.05 -12.95 12.42
C GLY A 95 -11.80 -11.96 11.27
N LYS A 96 -10.78 -11.10 11.39
CA LYS A 96 -10.45 -10.05 10.42
C LYS A 96 -9.25 -10.45 9.56
N ASN A 97 -9.29 -10.10 8.27
CA ASN A 97 -8.14 -10.33 7.40
C ASN A 97 -7.01 -9.33 7.69
N VAL A 98 -5.80 -9.69 7.28
CA VAL A 98 -4.62 -8.86 7.44
C VAL A 98 -3.96 -8.65 6.08
N ILE A 99 -3.63 -7.40 5.76
CA ILE A 99 -2.99 -7.00 4.51
C ILE A 99 -1.78 -6.15 4.86
N PHE A 100 -0.59 -6.69 4.63
CA PHE A 100 0.66 -5.93 4.76
C PHE A 100 0.86 -5.06 3.51
N LEU A 101 1.06 -3.78 3.73
CA LEU A 101 1.25 -2.77 2.70
C LEU A 101 2.73 -2.52 2.37
N TYR A 102 3.61 -3.32 2.92
CA TYR A 102 5.06 -3.25 2.75
C TYR A 102 5.64 -4.66 2.79
N ASN A 103 6.90 -4.77 2.36
CA ASN A 103 7.59 -6.04 2.36
C ASN A 103 8.03 -6.42 3.78
N ILE A 104 7.82 -7.67 4.15
CA ILE A 104 8.24 -8.24 5.43
C ILE A 104 9.16 -9.44 5.18
N SER A 105 10.00 -9.77 6.16
CA SER A 105 10.90 -10.92 6.04
C SER A 105 10.13 -12.22 5.86
N GLN A 106 10.76 -13.22 5.26
CA GLN A 106 10.14 -14.54 5.05
C GLN A 106 9.69 -15.20 6.38
N GLN A 107 10.45 -14.97 7.45
CA GLN A 107 10.10 -15.46 8.78
C GLN A 107 8.83 -14.79 9.32
N GLN A 108 8.77 -13.45 9.25
CA GLN A 108 7.61 -12.67 9.68
C GLN A 108 6.36 -13.03 8.87
N LYS A 109 6.52 -13.18 7.55
CA LYS A 109 5.45 -13.62 6.66
C LYS A 109 4.90 -14.98 7.08
N LYS A 110 5.77 -15.95 7.28
CA LYS A 110 5.37 -17.29 7.71
C LYS A 110 4.60 -17.26 9.02
N GLU A 111 5.08 -16.53 10.03
CA GLU A 111 4.41 -16.38 11.32
C GLU A 111 3.03 -15.74 11.20
N ALA A 112 2.92 -14.66 10.41
CA ALA A 112 1.65 -13.98 10.17
C ALA A 112 0.64 -14.87 9.43
N GLU A 113 1.09 -15.56 8.37
CA GLU A 113 0.26 -16.50 7.60
C GLU A 113 -0.24 -17.68 8.46
N GLU A 114 0.64 -18.28 9.28
CA GLU A 114 0.25 -19.37 10.19
C GLU A 114 -0.77 -18.90 11.24
N THR A 115 -0.57 -17.69 11.77
CA THR A 115 -1.50 -17.08 12.74
C THR A 115 -2.89 -16.88 12.12
N CYS A 116 -2.95 -16.28 10.94
CA CYS A 116 -4.19 -16.04 10.22
C CYS A 116 -4.87 -17.37 9.81
N LYS A 117 -4.09 -18.33 9.32
CA LYS A 117 -4.60 -19.65 8.94
C LYS A 117 -5.27 -20.40 10.10
N LYS A 118 -4.69 -20.34 11.31
CA LYS A 118 -5.28 -20.94 12.52
C LYS A 118 -6.66 -20.37 12.85
N LYS A 119 -6.95 -19.15 12.45
CA LYS A 119 -8.22 -18.45 12.68
C LYS A 119 -9.12 -18.38 11.42
N ASN A 120 -8.73 -19.06 10.36
CA ASN A 120 -9.46 -19.09 9.07
C ASN A 120 -9.69 -17.72 8.46
N VAL A 121 -8.71 -16.81 8.59
CA VAL A 121 -8.69 -15.48 7.98
C VAL A 121 -7.55 -15.36 6.97
N LYS A 122 -7.65 -14.40 6.05
CA LYS A 122 -6.63 -14.20 5.01
C LYS A 122 -5.49 -13.34 5.54
N CYS A 123 -4.26 -13.71 5.18
CA CYS A 123 -3.08 -12.89 5.29
C CYS A 123 -2.54 -12.63 3.88
N VAL A 124 -2.35 -11.37 3.52
CA VAL A 124 -1.84 -10.96 2.20
C VAL A 124 -0.66 -10.01 2.42
N VAL A 125 0.41 -10.22 1.66
CA VAL A 125 1.53 -9.28 1.58
C VAL A 125 1.57 -8.77 0.15
N LEU A 126 1.33 -7.49 -0.08
CA LEU A 126 1.12 -6.92 -1.43
C LEU A 126 2.35 -7.01 -2.34
N THR A 127 3.54 -7.06 -1.77
CA THR A 127 4.81 -7.00 -2.52
C THR A 127 5.31 -8.34 -3.07
N ASN A 128 4.66 -9.44 -2.73
CA ASN A 128 5.16 -10.78 -3.07
C ASN A 128 4.58 -11.36 -4.38
N ARG A 129 4.30 -10.54 -5.38
CA ARG A 129 4.08 -11.08 -6.72
C ARG A 129 5.40 -11.61 -7.26
N ARG A 130 5.53 -12.94 -7.35
CA ARG A 130 6.55 -13.57 -8.17
C ARG A 130 6.23 -13.24 -9.61
N MET A 131 6.97 -12.32 -10.19
CA MET A 131 7.04 -12.23 -11.64
C MET A 131 7.90 -13.39 -12.14
N ASP A 132 7.55 -13.91 -13.29
CA ASP A 132 8.35 -14.92 -13.98
C ASP A 132 9.65 -14.24 -14.45
N THR A 133 10.71 -14.39 -13.63
CA THR A 133 12.02 -13.76 -13.89
C THR A 133 12.69 -14.31 -15.14
N ASP A 134 12.26 -15.49 -15.62
CA ASP A 134 12.81 -16.10 -16.83
C ASP A 134 12.41 -15.34 -18.11
N LYS A 135 11.42 -14.44 -18.01
CA LYS A 135 11.00 -13.52 -19.08
C LYS A 135 11.59 -12.13 -18.97
N LEU A 136 12.42 -11.88 -17.96
CA LEU A 136 13.08 -10.60 -17.77
C LEU A 136 14.35 -10.54 -18.62
N PHE A 137 14.17 -10.11 -19.85
CA PHE A 137 15.14 -9.39 -20.68
C PHE A 137 16.41 -10.03 -21.23
N GLU A 138 16.37 -10.16 -22.49
CA GLU A 138 17.50 -9.96 -23.40
C GLU A 138 17.56 -8.46 -23.80
N HIS A 139 18.00 -7.59 -22.94
CA HIS A 139 18.43 -6.17 -23.12
C HIS A 139 17.88 -5.34 -24.31
N GLU A 140 16.75 -5.66 -24.89
CA GLU A 140 16.15 -4.87 -25.96
C GLU A 140 15.13 -3.88 -25.40
N ILE A 141 15.36 -2.59 -25.65
CA ILE A 141 14.37 -1.54 -25.39
C ILE A 141 13.27 -1.67 -26.42
N ILE A 142 12.11 -2.13 -26.00
CA ILE A 142 10.95 -2.22 -26.88
C ILE A 142 10.30 -0.82 -26.97
N PRO A 143 10.20 -0.23 -28.17
CA PRO A 143 9.59 1.08 -28.33
C PRO A 143 8.11 1.03 -27.94
N LEU A 144 7.70 1.92 -27.05
CA LEU A 144 6.29 2.08 -26.68
C LEU A 144 5.60 3.00 -27.70
N SER A 145 4.45 2.59 -28.20
CA SER A 145 3.61 3.39 -29.11
C SER A 145 2.67 4.35 -28.38
N VAL A 146 2.76 4.42 -27.06
CA VAL A 146 1.93 5.27 -26.21
C VAL A 146 2.78 6.33 -25.51
N PRO A 147 2.22 7.52 -25.22
CA PRO A 147 2.90 8.52 -24.43
C PRO A 147 3.23 8.01 -23.02
N VAL A 148 4.43 8.27 -22.55
CA VAL A 148 4.89 7.95 -21.20
C VAL A 148 5.07 9.25 -20.43
N VAL A 149 4.41 9.37 -19.28
CA VAL A 149 4.58 10.49 -18.36
C VAL A 149 5.28 9.98 -17.10
N PHE A 150 6.43 10.57 -16.80
CA PHE A 150 7.21 10.24 -15.63
C PHE A 150 7.02 11.30 -14.55
N VAL A 151 6.51 10.89 -13.37
CA VAL A 151 6.34 11.76 -12.21
C VAL A 151 7.51 11.53 -11.25
N ALA A 152 8.45 12.46 -11.24
CA ALA A 152 9.63 12.44 -10.38
C ALA A 152 9.60 13.58 -9.36
N SER A 153 10.38 13.42 -8.29
CA SER A 153 10.62 14.50 -7.32
C SER A 153 12.12 14.74 -7.19
N VAL A 154 12.48 15.99 -6.88
CA VAL A 154 13.87 16.40 -6.69
C VAL A 154 14.38 16.02 -5.30
N ILE A 155 13.47 15.90 -4.33
CA ILE A 155 13.76 15.54 -2.93
C ILE A 155 12.86 14.41 -2.45
N GLU A 156 13.27 13.73 -1.39
CA GLU A 156 12.46 12.69 -0.73
C GLU A 156 11.23 13.29 -0.03
N ASN A 157 10.27 12.43 0.31
CA ASN A 157 9.04 12.77 1.06
C ASN A 157 8.19 13.86 0.42
N THR A 158 8.13 13.90 -0.91
CA THR A 158 7.22 14.74 -1.66
C THR A 158 5.90 14.02 -1.93
N ASN A 159 4.86 14.79 -2.24
CA ASN A 159 3.54 14.26 -2.58
C ASN A 159 3.46 13.68 -4.01
N LYS A 160 4.57 13.14 -4.57
CA LYS A 160 4.59 12.63 -5.96
C LYS A 160 3.54 11.55 -6.22
N PHE A 161 3.24 10.73 -5.23
CA PHE A 161 2.21 9.70 -5.33
C PHE A 161 0.82 10.32 -5.48
N ASP A 162 0.51 11.36 -4.72
CA ASP A 162 -0.77 12.06 -4.82
C ASP A 162 -0.90 12.81 -6.16
N VAL A 163 0.21 13.40 -6.64
CA VAL A 163 0.27 14.03 -7.97
C VAL A 163 0.01 12.98 -9.06
N GLN A 164 0.60 11.80 -8.94
CA GLN A 164 0.41 10.69 -9.87
C GLN A 164 -1.05 10.21 -9.89
N LEU A 165 -1.68 10.09 -8.71
CA LEU A 165 -3.11 9.73 -8.61
C LEU A 165 -4.01 10.81 -9.20
N GLY A 166 -3.74 12.09 -8.92
CA GLY A 166 -4.49 13.21 -9.48
C GLY A 166 -4.40 13.28 -11.00
N LEU A 167 -3.20 13.12 -11.55
CA LEU A 167 -2.98 13.08 -12.99
C LEU A 167 -3.73 11.91 -13.65
N ARG A 168 -3.66 10.72 -13.07
CA ARG A 168 -4.42 9.55 -13.54
C ARG A 168 -5.92 9.84 -13.59
N LYS A 169 -6.46 10.37 -12.48
CA LYS A 169 -7.88 10.70 -12.38
C LYS A 169 -8.27 11.69 -13.47
N PHE A 170 -7.53 12.79 -13.61
CA PHE A 170 -7.78 13.81 -14.64
C PHE A 170 -7.78 13.20 -16.06
N LEU A 171 -6.76 12.41 -16.41
CA LEU A 171 -6.68 11.79 -17.72
C LEU A 171 -7.83 10.79 -17.98
N GLN A 172 -8.28 10.07 -16.95
CA GLN A 172 -9.42 9.16 -17.07
C GLN A 172 -10.74 9.93 -17.26
N GLU A 173 -10.91 11.07 -16.59
CA GLU A 173 -12.06 11.97 -16.78
C GLU A 173 -12.10 12.57 -18.20
N GLU A 174 -10.92 12.84 -18.80
CA GLU A 174 -10.78 13.24 -20.21
C GLU A 174 -10.95 12.06 -21.21
N GLY A 175 -11.26 10.86 -20.74
CA GLY A 175 -11.54 9.70 -21.58
C GLY A 175 -10.32 8.88 -22.02
N TYR A 176 -9.13 9.16 -21.47
CA TYR A 176 -7.94 8.37 -21.77
C TYR A 176 -7.90 7.05 -20.98
N LYS A 177 -7.42 5.99 -21.62
CA LYS A 177 -7.02 4.76 -20.93
C LYS A 177 -5.63 4.97 -20.34
N VAL A 178 -5.52 4.85 -19.03
CA VAL A 178 -4.27 5.13 -18.31
C VAL A 178 -3.82 3.86 -17.59
N SER A 179 -2.64 3.35 -17.96
CA SER A 179 -1.87 2.42 -17.14
C SER A 179 -0.97 3.21 -16.20
N GLN A 180 -0.89 2.80 -14.95
CA GLN A 180 -0.08 3.47 -13.94
C GLN A 180 0.81 2.47 -13.22
N ILE A 181 2.04 2.90 -12.95
CA ILE A 181 3.04 2.13 -12.22
C ILE A 181 3.57 3.02 -11.11
N GLY A 182 3.66 2.48 -9.91
CA GLY A 182 4.15 3.22 -8.75
C GLY A 182 5.20 2.46 -7.95
N THR A 183 5.87 3.15 -7.06
CA THR A 183 6.91 2.61 -6.18
C THR A 183 6.41 2.23 -4.78
N LYS A 184 5.16 2.55 -4.45
CA LYS A 184 4.55 2.14 -3.19
C LYS A 184 3.80 0.82 -3.37
N GLU A 185 4.00 -0.10 -2.47
CA GLU A 185 3.41 -1.44 -2.51
C GLU A 185 1.89 -1.39 -2.53
N TYR A 186 1.31 -0.44 -1.81
CA TYR A 186 -0.13 -0.26 -1.76
C TYR A 186 -0.76 0.37 -3.02
N CYS A 187 0.02 0.59 -4.09
CA CYS A 187 -0.50 0.99 -5.40
C CYS A 187 -1.62 0.07 -5.89
N GLU A 188 -1.56 -1.22 -5.57
CA GLU A 188 -2.56 -2.19 -5.97
C GLU A 188 -3.95 -1.91 -5.37
N LEU A 189 -4.01 -1.26 -4.20
CA LEU A 189 -5.29 -0.87 -3.60
C LEU A 189 -6.02 0.21 -4.42
N PHE A 190 -5.27 0.95 -5.25
CA PHE A 190 -5.78 1.94 -6.18
C PHE A 190 -5.94 1.41 -7.62
N GLY A 191 -5.66 0.13 -7.85
CA GLY A 191 -5.83 -0.53 -9.14
C GLY A 191 -4.72 -0.25 -10.14
N PHE A 192 -3.50 -0.01 -9.70
CA PHE A 192 -2.34 0.05 -10.55
C PHE A 192 -1.16 -0.74 -9.97
N HIS A 193 -0.12 -0.92 -10.77
CA HIS A 193 0.95 -1.85 -10.46
C HIS A 193 2.03 -1.20 -9.60
N ALA A 194 2.49 -1.93 -8.58
CA ALA A 194 3.72 -1.60 -7.88
C ALA A 194 4.93 -2.20 -8.60
N ILE A 195 6.07 -1.50 -8.58
CA ILE A 195 7.33 -2.04 -9.06
C ILE A 195 7.79 -3.12 -8.06
N PRO A 196 7.99 -4.38 -8.52
CA PRO A 196 8.41 -5.45 -7.62
C PRO A 196 9.80 -5.19 -7.00
N GLU A 197 9.97 -5.55 -5.74
CA GLU A 197 11.21 -5.31 -4.99
C GLU A 197 12.45 -5.91 -5.66
N PHE A 198 12.34 -7.12 -6.23
CA PHE A 198 13.48 -7.76 -6.89
C PHE A 198 14.05 -6.96 -8.06
N MET A 199 13.27 -6.06 -8.66
CA MET A 199 13.75 -5.16 -9.72
C MET A 199 14.72 -4.12 -9.19
N TYR A 200 14.60 -3.71 -7.93
CA TYR A 200 15.58 -2.85 -7.28
C TYR A 200 16.89 -3.61 -6.98
N ALA A 201 16.76 -4.82 -6.48
CA ALA A 201 17.91 -5.67 -6.13
C ALA A 201 18.77 -6.03 -7.34
N ASN A 202 18.19 -6.18 -8.51
CA ASN A 202 18.88 -6.56 -9.75
C ASN A 202 19.52 -5.37 -10.51
N GLN A 203 19.58 -4.19 -9.92
CA GLN A 203 20.17 -2.99 -10.50
C GLN A 203 19.62 -2.62 -11.91
N LEU A 204 18.41 -3.00 -12.21
CA LEU A 204 17.75 -2.62 -13.45
C LEU A 204 17.49 -1.11 -13.47
N SER A 205 17.59 -0.49 -14.64
CA SER A 205 17.19 0.91 -14.79
C SER A 205 15.70 1.08 -14.57
N GLU A 206 15.26 2.28 -14.19
CA GLU A 206 13.83 2.57 -14.04
C GLU A 206 13.07 2.36 -15.36
N ALA A 207 13.69 2.64 -16.49
CA ALA A 207 13.11 2.39 -17.81
C ALA A 207 12.87 0.90 -18.05
N ASP A 208 13.85 0.05 -17.73
CA ASP A 208 13.74 -1.41 -17.87
C ASP A 208 12.62 -1.96 -16.98
N LYS A 209 12.51 -1.46 -15.75
CA LYS A 209 11.44 -1.84 -14.81
C LYS A 209 10.06 -1.49 -15.35
N ILE A 210 9.89 -0.29 -15.90
CA ILE A 210 8.63 0.18 -16.48
C ILE A 210 8.24 -0.68 -17.68
N VAL A 211 9.19 -0.93 -18.58
CA VAL A 211 8.94 -1.74 -19.77
C VAL A 211 8.54 -3.16 -19.38
N CYS A 212 9.25 -3.80 -18.44
CA CYS A 212 8.88 -5.10 -17.91
C CYS A 212 7.43 -5.16 -17.42
N LEU A 213 7.03 -4.20 -16.58
CA LEU A 213 5.69 -4.18 -16.00
C LEU A 213 4.60 -3.99 -17.05
N LEU A 214 4.83 -3.14 -18.06
CA LEU A 214 3.86 -2.91 -19.13
C LEU A 214 3.67 -4.13 -20.03
N TYR A 215 4.72 -4.91 -20.28
CA TYR A 215 4.64 -6.11 -21.12
C TYR A 215 4.13 -7.35 -20.40
N THR A 216 4.34 -7.45 -19.10
CA THR A 216 3.93 -8.63 -18.31
C THR A 216 2.57 -8.46 -17.64
N SER A 217 2.01 -7.25 -17.65
CA SER A 217 0.66 -7.01 -17.12
C SER A 217 -0.38 -7.41 -18.15
N PRO A 218 -1.36 -8.24 -17.79
CA PRO A 218 -2.49 -8.50 -18.69
C PRO A 218 -3.27 -7.21 -18.91
N SER A 219 -3.43 -6.90 -20.17
CA SER A 219 -4.25 -5.75 -20.62
C SER A 219 -5.74 -6.00 -20.34
#